data_21b36ce027004f0de2453bb31d7f04d6
#
_entry.id   21b36ce027004f0de2453bb31d7f04d6
#
_cell.length_a   1.000
_cell.length_b   1.000
_cell.length_c   1.000
_cell.angle_alpha   90.00
_cell.angle_beta   90.00
_cell.angle_gamma   90.00
#
_symmetry.space_group_name_H-M   'P 1'
#
loop_
_entity.id
_entity.type
_entity.pdbx_description
1 polymer ?
#
loop_
_entity_poly.entity_id
_entity_poly.type
_entity_poly.pdbx_seq_one_letter_code
_entity_poly.pdbx_strand_id
1 'polypeptide(L)'
;MTTHRLRTRLGEEDGMVTAFVVIFTLALLAMAGLVFDGGLALSAKVRAIDDAQAAARAGAQAIDIPLYRQSGQITLDAAQAVADAQGFLAAAGEHGTVTVTGETVDVTVTIIQPTQILSVVGVDQLTVTGAGSATAEQGP
;
A
#
# COMPACT_ATOMS: atom_id res chain seq x y z
N MET A 1 47.38 5.85 53.74
CA MET A 1 46.93 6.79 52.70
C MET A 1 46.66 6.04 51.38
N THR A 2 45.66 5.19 51.30
CA THR A 2 45.39 4.44 50.04
C THR A 2 43.94 3.94 49.98
N THR A 3 42.96 4.86 50.03
CA THR A 3 41.55 4.47 49.94
C THR A 3 40.71 5.37 49.03
N HIS A 4 41.33 6.16 48.14
CA HIS A 4 40.59 7.13 47.33
C HIS A 4 40.54 6.85 45.84
N ARG A 5 41.07 5.72 45.37
CA ARG A 5 41.13 5.43 43.91
C ARG A 5 40.14 4.33 43.40
N LEU A 6 39.36 3.74 44.27
CA LEU A 6 38.43 2.64 43.86
C LEU A 6 37.00 3.10 43.59
N ARG A 7 36.62 4.35 43.91
CA ARG A 7 35.26 4.86 43.74
C ARG A 7 34.94 5.43 42.35
N THR A 8 35.95 5.79 41.57
CA THR A 8 35.75 6.41 40.25
C THR A 8 35.53 5.43 39.11
N ARG A 9 35.89 4.17 39.29
CA ARG A 9 35.72 3.18 38.24
C ARG A 9 34.33 2.54 38.15
N LEU A 10 33.61 2.49 39.27
CA LEU A 10 32.25 1.94 39.32
C LEU A 10 31.20 2.84 38.63
N GLY A 11 31.43 4.16 38.58
CA GLY A 11 30.48 5.10 37.95
C GLY A 11 30.58 5.13 36.41
N GLU A 12 31.71 4.75 35.82
CA GLU A 12 31.87 4.73 34.36
C GLU A 12 31.27 3.43 33.74
N GLU A 13 31.34 2.34 34.46
CA GLU A 13 30.74 1.07 34.00
C GLU A 13 29.21 1.07 34.08
N ASP A 14 28.65 1.68 35.15
CA ASP A 14 27.19 1.84 35.31
C ASP A 14 26.59 2.74 34.21
N GLY A 15 27.28 3.79 33.79
CA GLY A 15 26.88 4.67 32.71
C GLY A 15 26.87 3.96 31.35
N MET A 16 27.84 3.08 31.11
CA MET A 16 27.94 2.34 29.85
C MET A 16 26.86 1.26 29.73
N VAL A 17 26.55 0.55 30.83
CA VAL A 17 25.46 -0.44 30.88
C VAL A 17 24.10 0.23 30.65
N THR A 18 23.84 1.39 31.30
CA THR A 18 22.61 2.15 31.12
C THR A 18 22.43 2.62 29.67
N ALA A 19 23.47 3.16 29.07
CA ALA A 19 23.45 3.59 27.66
C ALA A 19 23.17 2.41 26.73
N PHE A 20 23.81 1.26 26.98
CA PHE A 20 23.57 0.04 26.19
C PHE A 20 22.13 -0.44 26.31
N VAL A 21 21.57 -0.50 27.53
CA VAL A 21 20.17 -0.92 27.75
C VAL A 21 19.20 -0.01 27.05
N VAL A 22 19.41 1.31 27.11
CA VAL A 22 18.55 2.29 26.42
C VAL A 22 18.59 2.09 24.91
N ILE A 23 19.79 2.00 24.31
CA ILE A 23 19.93 1.81 22.86
C ILE A 23 19.32 0.48 22.43
N PHE A 24 19.57 -0.58 23.18
CA PHE A 24 19.01 -1.90 22.88
C PHE A 24 17.49 -1.94 22.97
N THR A 25 16.91 -1.29 23.97
CA THR A 25 15.46 -1.17 24.13
C THR A 25 14.85 -0.38 22.96
N LEU A 26 15.46 0.73 22.55
CA LEU A 26 15.01 1.51 21.39
C LEU A 26 15.10 0.69 20.10
N ALA A 27 16.16 -0.10 19.92
CA ALA A 27 16.30 -0.99 18.77
C ALA A 27 15.19 -2.07 18.73
N LEU A 28 14.86 -2.66 19.88
CA LEU A 28 13.77 -3.64 19.99
C LEU A 28 12.41 -3.00 19.69
N LEU A 29 12.15 -1.79 20.20
CA LEU A 29 10.92 -1.05 19.90
C LEU A 29 10.82 -0.69 18.43
N ALA A 30 11.90 -0.24 17.80
CA ALA A 30 11.94 0.03 16.37
C ALA A 30 11.67 -1.22 15.53
N MET A 31 12.24 -2.37 15.93
CA MET A 31 12.01 -3.64 15.27
C MET A 31 10.56 -4.12 15.42
N ALA A 32 9.97 -4.00 16.61
CA ALA A 32 8.56 -4.30 16.83
C ALA A 32 7.65 -3.39 15.99
N GLY A 33 7.99 -2.10 15.91
CA GLY A 33 7.31 -1.12 15.07
C GLY A 33 7.35 -1.48 13.60
N LEU A 34 8.52 -1.90 13.10
CA LEU A 34 8.67 -2.32 11.70
C LEU A 34 7.80 -3.54 11.37
N VAL A 35 7.72 -4.51 12.26
CA VAL A 35 6.87 -5.71 12.07
C VAL A 35 5.39 -5.34 12.08
N PHE A 36 4.96 -4.51 13.01
CA PHE A 36 3.55 -4.12 13.15
C PHE A 36 3.09 -3.22 12.00
N ASP A 37 3.79 -2.11 11.76
CA ASP A 37 3.43 -1.16 10.70
C ASP A 37 3.67 -1.75 9.30
N GLY A 38 4.69 -2.61 9.14
CA GLY A 38 4.91 -3.38 7.93
C GLY A 38 3.77 -4.35 7.62
N GLY A 39 3.19 -4.99 8.63
CA GLY A 39 2.00 -5.83 8.50
C GLY A 39 0.78 -5.03 8.03
N LEU A 40 0.56 -3.84 8.57
CA LEU A 40 -0.51 -2.93 8.14
C LEU A 40 -0.30 -2.46 6.69
N ALA A 41 0.93 -2.10 6.31
CA ALA A 41 1.27 -1.72 4.95
C ALA A 41 1.05 -2.87 3.96
N LEU A 42 1.40 -4.11 4.34
CA LEU A 42 1.15 -5.29 3.51
C LEU A 42 -0.35 -5.53 3.31
N SER A 43 -1.16 -5.40 4.37
CA SER A 43 -2.62 -5.50 4.29
C SER A 43 -3.20 -4.42 3.36
N ALA A 44 -2.74 -3.17 3.48
CA ALA A 44 -3.12 -2.09 2.58
C ALA A 44 -2.70 -2.37 1.12
N LYS A 45 -1.54 -2.98 0.91
CA LYS A 45 -1.07 -3.40 -0.42
C LYS A 45 -1.98 -4.44 -1.06
N VAL A 46 -2.39 -5.46 -0.32
CA VAL A 46 -3.33 -6.48 -0.82
C VAL A 46 -4.67 -5.84 -1.18
N ARG A 47 -5.21 -4.98 -0.30
CA ARG A 47 -6.45 -4.26 -0.58
C ARG A 47 -6.32 -3.39 -1.84
N ALA A 48 -5.23 -2.65 -2.02
CA ALA A 48 -5.01 -1.84 -3.22
C ALA A 48 -5.01 -2.68 -4.50
N ILE A 49 -4.45 -3.89 -4.47
CA ILE A 49 -4.46 -4.83 -5.61
C ILE A 49 -5.88 -5.34 -5.87
N ASP A 50 -6.61 -5.74 -4.83
CA ASP A 50 -7.97 -6.27 -4.96
C ASP A 50 -8.93 -5.21 -5.51
N ASP A 51 -8.84 -3.97 -5.02
CA ASP A 51 -9.65 -2.85 -5.49
C ASP A 51 -9.30 -2.46 -6.93
N ALA A 52 -8.00 -2.46 -7.29
CA ALA A 52 -7.57 -2.22 -8.66
C ALA A 52 -8.10 -3.28 -9.63
N GLN A 53 -8.05 -4.56 -9.26
CA GLN A 53 -8.59 -5.64 -10.08
C GLN A 53 -10.12 -5.59 -10.20
N ALA A 54 -10.81 -5.27 -9.12
CA ALA A 54 -12.26 -5.15 -9.14
C ALA A 54 -12.70 -3.95 -10.00
N ALA A 55 -12.04 -2.80 -9.88
CA ALA A 55 -12.28 -1.64 -10.72
C ALA A 55 -12.00 -1.92 -12.20
N ALA A 56 -10.89 -2.59 -12.51
CA ALA A 56 -10.56 -2.98 -13.89
C ALA A 56 -11.64 -3.89 -14.50
N ARG A 57 -12.14 -4.86 -13.72
CA ARG A 57 -13.26 -5.72 -14.16
C ARG A 57 -14.56 -4.93 -14.35
N ALA A 58 -14.84 -3.94 -13.51
CA ALA A 58 -16.01 -3.08 -13.68
C ALA A 58 -15.91 -2.29 -15.00
N GLY A 59 -14.76 -1.70 -15.29
CA GLY A 59 -14.52 -1.00 -16.55
C GLY A 59 -14.56 -1.91 -17.79
N ALA A 60 -14.04 -3.13 -17.69
CA ALA A 60 -14.03 -4.09 -18.79
C ALA A 60 -15.44 -4.61 -19.19
N GLN A 61 -16.46 -4.29 -18.43
CA GLN A 61 -17.87 -4.62 -18.78
C GLN A 61 -18.51 -3.56 -19.69
N ALA A 62 -17.89 -2.42 -19.90
CA ALA A 62 -18.41 -1.33 -20.73
C ALA A 62 -18.20 -1.62 -22.23
N ILE A 63 -18.92 -2.61 -22.74
CA ILE A 63 -18.86 -3.01 -24.15
C ILE A 63 -19.69 -2.04 -25.00
N ASP A 64 -19.15 -1.60 -26.15
CA ASP A 64 -19.89 -0.85 -27.16
C ASP A 64 -20.91 -1.75 -27.86
N ILE A 65 -22.12 -1.80 -27.32
CA ILE A 65 -23.22 -2.63 -27.82
C ILE A 65 -23.62 -2.26 -29.27
N PRO A 66 -23.76 -0.96 -29.64
CA PRO A 66 -24.03 -0.56 -31.02
C PRO A 66 -23.01 -1.12 -32.02
N LEU A 67 -21.73 -0.97 -31.71
CA LEU A 67 -20.65 -1.45 -32.57
C LEU A 67 -20.62 -2.99 -32.65
N TYR A 68 -20.80 -3.64 -31.51
CA TYR A 68 -20.88 -5.12 -31.46
C TYR A 68 -21.99 -5.67 -32.36
N ARG A 69 -23.18 -5.04 -32.37
CA ARG A 69 -24.30 -5.45 -33.21
C ARG A 69 -24.04 -5.28 -34.71
N GLN A 70 -23.19 -4.32 -35.11
CA GLN A 70 -22.85 -4.03 -36.48
C GLN A 70 -21.71 -4.91 -37.01
N SER A 71 -20.68 -5.14 -36.20
CA SER A 71 -19.45 -5.80 -36.64
C SER A 71 -19.23 -7.20 -36.06
N GLY A 72 -19.93 -7.55 -34.97
CA GLY A 72 -19.67 -8.78 -34.21
C GLY A 72 -18.35 -8.75 -33.41
N GLN A 73 -17.65 -7.63 -33.41
CA GLN A 73 -16.39 -7.45 -32.67
C GLN A 73 -16.67 -6.83 -31.31
N ILE A 74 -16.02 -7.36 -30.27
CA ILE A 74 -16.03 -6.76 -28.95
C ILE A 74 -15.08 -5.56 -28.97
N THR A 75 -15.61 -4.43 -28.58
CA THR A 75 -14.85 -3.18 -28.40
C THR A 75 -15.37 -2.51 -27.14
N LEU A 76 -14.47 -1.98 -26.32
CA LEU A 76 -14.86 -1.21 -25.15
C LEU A 76 -15.27 0.23 -25.55
N ASP A 77 -16.35 0.73 -24.93
CA ASP A 77 -16.56 2.17 -24.82
C ASP A 77 -15.58 2.71 -23.79
N ALA A 78 -14.46 3.27 -24.25
CA ALA A 78 -13.38 3.73 -23.39
C ALA A 78 -13.82 4.77 -22.37
N ALA A 79 -14.75 5.68 -22.74
CA ALA A 79 -15.26 6.70 -21.84
C ALA A 79 -16.09 6.09 -20.72
N GLN A 80 -16.98 5.16 -21.07
CA GLN A 80 -17.80 4.45 -20.11
C GLN A 80 -16.95 3.52 -19.22
N ALA A 81 -15.96 2.82 -19.79
CA ALA A 81 -15.04 1.97 -19.06
C ALA A 81 -14.27 2.73 -17.97
N VAL A 82 -13.77 3.92 -18.31
CA VAL A 82 -13.12 4.81 -17.33
C VAL A 82 -14.09 5.26 -16.26
N ALA A 83 -15.32 5.66 -16.65
CA ALA A 83 -16.33 6.12 -15.70
C ALA A 83 -16.74 5.01 -14.72
N ASP A 84 -16.95 3.79 -15.21
CA ASP A 84 -17.36 2.63 -14.39
C ASP A 84 -16.23 2.22 -13.41
N ALA A 85 -14.99 2.16 -13.89
CA ALA A 85 -13.84 1.86 -13.04
C ALA A 85 -13.62 2.94 -11.96
N GLN A 86 -13.71 4.21 -12.32
CA GLN A 86 -13.60 5.32 -11.36
C GLN A 86 -14.77 5.36 -10.39
N GLY A 87 -15.99 5.07 -10.85
CA GLY A 87 -17.16 4.95 -10.01
C GLY A 87 -17.01 3.86 -8.95
N PHE A 88 -16.42 2.71 -9.33
CA PHE A 88 -16.10 1.64 -8.38
C PHE A 88 -15.11 2.11 -7.32
N LEU A 89 -14.00 2.74 -7.73
CA LEU A 89 -12.99 3.27 -6.80
C LEU A 89 -13.58 4.31 -5.85
N ALA A 90 -14.40 5.23 -6.36
CA ALA A 90 -15.07 6.24 -5.54
C ALA A 90 -16.00 5.61 -4.50
N ALA A 91 -16.74 4.56 -4.87
CA ALA A 91 -17.62 3.82 -3.95
C ALA A 91 -16.81 3.05 -2.88
N ALA A 92 -15.60 2.58 -3.21
CA ALA A 92 -14.68 1.97 -2.27
C ALA A 92 -13.94 2.99 -1.38
N GLY A 93 -14.05 4.29 -1.67
CA GLY A 93 -13.34 5.36 -0.96
C GLY A 93 -11.84 5.43 -1.31
N GLU A 94 -11.46 4.85 -2.44
CA GLU A 94 -10.08 4.76 -2.89
C GLU A 94 -9.81 5.70 -4.07
N HIS A 95 -8.54 6.05 -4.27
CA HIS A 95 -8.08 6.88 -5.37
C HIS A 95 -7.13 6.10 -6.29
N GLY A 96 -7.34 6.24 -7.59
CA GLY A 96 -6.54 5.52 -8.57
C GLY A 96 -6.55 6.18 -9.94
N THR A 97 -5.69 5.68 -10.80
CA THR A 97 -5.63 6.02 -12.22
C THR A 97 -6.18 4.86 -13.04
N VAL A 98 -6.98 5.18 -14.05
CA VAL A 98 -7.57 4.22 -14.99
C VAL A 98 -7.08 4.55 -16.38
N THR A 99 -6.56 3.55 -17.08
CA THR A 99 -6.12 3.65 -18.48
C THR A 99 -6.81 2.54 -19.30
N VAL A 100 -7.35 2.92 -20.43
CA VAL A 100 -7.98 1.96 -21.36
C VAL A 100 -7.14 1.89 -22.62
N THR A 101 -6.72 0.68 -22.98
CA THR A 101 -5.92 0.43 -24.19
C THR A 101 -6.54 -0.74 -24.96
N GLY A 102 -7.20 -0.41 -26.07
CA GLY A 102 -7.95 -1.42 -26.84
C GLY A 102 -9.09 -2.02 -26.01
N GLU A 103 -9.01 -3.30 -25.72
CA GLU A 103 -10.00 -4.06 -24.95
C GLU A 103 -9.57 -4.26 -23.48
N THR A 104 -8.45 -3.65 -23.08
CA THR A 104 -7.87 -3.82 -21.75
C THR A 104 -8.03 -2.55 -20.92
N VAL A 105 -8.49 -2.72 -19.70
CA VAL A 105 -8.58 -1.68 -18.67
C VAL A 105 -7.51 -1.95 -17.61
N ASP A 106 -6.58 -1.01 -17.45
CA ASP A 106 -5.54 -1.02 -16.44
C ASP A 106 -5.88 -0.01 -15.34
N VAL A 107 -5.83 -0.44 -14.09
CA VAL A 107 -6.11 0.40 -12.92
C VAL A 107 -4.95 0.32 -11.95
N THR A 108 -4.55 1.46 -11.42
CA THR A 108 -3.57 1.56 -10.34
C THR A 108 -4.19 2.32 -9.17
N VAL A 109 -4.23 1.70 -8.01
CA VAL A 109 -4.75 2.27 -6.75
C VAL A 109 -3.58 2.62 -5.84
N THR A 110 -3.65 3.78 -5.20
CA THR A 110 -2.65 4.24 -4.23
C THR A 110 -3.32 4.45 -2.88
N ILE A 111 -2.82 3.76 -1.86
CA ILE A 111 -3.28 3.87 -0.47
C ILE A 111 -2.16 4.47 0.38
N ILE A 112 -2.51 5.47 1.19
CA ILE A 112 -1.62 6.05 2.20
C ILE A 112 -1.99 5.42 3.53
N GLN A 113 -1.11 4.56 4.05
CA GLN A 113 -1.29 3.87 5.32
C GLN A 113 -0.55 4.62 6.43
N PRO A 114 -1.25 5.21 7.40
CA PRO A 114 -0.60 5.83 8.56
C PRO A 114 0.10 4.76 9.41
N THR A 115 1.28 5.09 9.90
CA THR A 115 2.04 4.25 10.82
C THR A 115 1.58 4.49 12.26
N GLN A 116 1.68 3.46 13.10
CA GLN A 116 1.29 3.54 14.50
C GLN A 116 2.51 3.67 15.42
N ILE A 117 3.55 2.91 15.17
CA ILE A 117 4.75 2.83 16.00
C ILE A 117 5.91 3.60 15.36
N LEU A 118 6.09 3.48 14.05
CA LEU A 118 7.18 4.15 13.34
C LEU A 118 7.05 5.68 13.31
N SER A 119 5.86 6.23 13.58
CA SER A 119 5.66 7.67 13.76
C SER A 119 6.51 8.25 14.89
N VAL A 120 6.83 7.46 15.93
CA VAL A 120 7.71 7.88 17.04
C VAL A 120 9.14 8.16 16.56
N VAL A 121 9.58 7.50 15.49
CA VAL A 121 10.90 7.69 14.88
C VAL A 121 10.86 8.57 13.62
N GLY A 122 9.73 9.25 13.37
CA GLY A 122 9.59 10.23 12.29
C GLY A 122 9.11 9.65 10.95
N VAL A 123 8.61 8.43 10.92
CA VAL A 123 7.97 7.84 9.73
C VAL A 123 6.46 7.83 9.95
N ASP A 124 5.75 8.84 9.46
CA ASP A 124 4.33 9.05 9.78
C ASP A 124 3.38 8.22 8.91
N GLN A 125 3.78 7.87 7.69
CA GLN A 125 2.94 7.14 6.74
C GLN A 125 3.77 6.31 5.76
N LEU A 126 3.16 5.25 5.25
CA LEU A 126 3.68 4.41 4.17
C LEU A 126 2.72 4.48 2.98
N THR A 127 3.26 4.75 1.80
CA THR A 127 2.46 4.76 0.57
C THR A 127 2.61 3.41 -0.13
N VAL A 128 1.48 2.77 -0.43
CA VAL A 128 1.42 1.50 -1.15
C VAL A 128 0.59 1.64 -2.41
N THR A 129 0.99 0.97 -3.48
CA THR A 129 0.27 0.96 -4.75
C THR A 129 -0.09 -0.47 -5.12
N GLY A 130 -1.31 -0.66 -5.64
CA GLY A 130 -1.77 -1.90 -6.24
C GLY A 130 -2.17 -1.68 -7.68
N ALA A 131 -1.88 -2.62 -8.55
CA ALA A 131 -2.30 -2.59 -9.94
C ALA A 131 -3.18 -3.80 -10.26
N GLY A 132 -4.17 -3.58 -11.12
CA GLY A 132 -5.05 -4.60 -11.66
C GLY A 132 -5.35 -4.34 -13.13
N SER A 133 -5.57 -5.38 -13.90
CA SER A 133 -5.90 -5.31 -15.31
C SER A 133 -7.04 -6.29 -15.63
N ALA A 134 -7.92 -5.89 -16.53
CA ALA A 134 -8.97 -6.75 -17.05
C ALA A 134 -9.18 -6.49 -18.55
N THR A 135 -9.38 -7.55 -19.30
CA THR A 135 -9.64 -7.49 -20.74
C THR A 135 -11.09 -7.94 -21.00
N ALA A 136 -11.79 -7.23 -21.87
CA ALA A 136 -13.08 -7.65 -22.35
C ALA A 136 -12.89 -8.83 -23.29
N GLU A 137 -13.39 -10.02 -22.90
CA GLU A 137 -13.28 -11.24 -23.68
C GLU A 137 -14.66 -11.73 -24.12
N GLN A 138 -14.71 -12.28 -25.34
CA GLN A 138 -15.86 -13.01 -25.80
C GLN A 138 -15.86 -14.37 -25.09
N GLY A 139 -16.91 -14.67 -24.32
CA GLY A 139 -17.07 -15.97 -23.71
C GLY A 139 -17.11 -17.09 -24.79
N PRO A 140 -16.81 -18.31 -24.41
CA PRO A 140 -16.81 -19.46 -25.30
C PRO A 140 -18.19 -19.73 -25.90
#